data_0bac23092e84ecb2bbc367e3d2825ffd
#
_entry.id   0bac23092e84ecb2bbc367e3d2825ffd
#
_cell.length_a   1.000
_cell.length_b   1.000
_cell.length_c   1.000
_cell.angle_alpha   90.00
_cell.angle_beta   90.00
_cell.angle_gamma   90.00
#
_symmetry.space_group_name_H-M   'P 1'
#
loop_
_entity.id
_entity.type
_entity.pdbx_description
1 polymer ?
#
loop_
_entity_poly.entity_id
_entity_poly.type
_entity_poly.pdbx_seq_one_letter_code
_entity_poly.pdbx_strand_id
1 'polypeptide(L)'
;MAIRSKGIVTINDGDVDLNEFKESLYDLSDGEYGFLIFDKEKNKTLPQLKYLNGVVLKRISEELPEHPGISALYRYFEELYAPILKDEIDGETYEYFDLKSAKSSEMNEVIEKIIHHAKTKWNIEIITRDELKLPSALEPYADAYANQWKDYSRNI
;
A
#
# COMPACT_ATOMS: atom_id res chain seq x y z
N MET A 1 -3.55 -0.95 -15.16
CA MET A 1 -4.94 -1.42 -14.94
C MET A 1 -5.70 -0.34 -14.16
N ALA A 2 -6.76 0.18 -14.73
CA ALA A 2 -7.56 1.21 -14.10
C ALA A 2 -8.67 0.57 -13.24
N ILE A 3 -8.91 1.13 -12.04
CA ILE A 3 -10.06 0.74 -11.23
C ILE A 3 -11.31 1.35 -11.88
N ARG A 4 -12.22 0.50 -12.36
CA ARG A 4 -13.46 0.91 -13.04
C ARG A 4 -14.62 1.09 -12.08
N SER A 5 -14.61 0.37 -10.98
CA SER A 5 -15.68 0.40 -10.00
C SER A 5 -15.17 0.04 -8.61
N LYS A 6 -15.87 0.53 -7.58
CA LYS A 6 -15.60 0.23 -6.18
C LYS A 6 -16.91 -0.09 -5.48
N GLY A 7 -16.87 -0.98 -4.50
CA GLY A 7 -18.03 -1.32 -3.70
C GLY A 7 -17.64 -2.09 -2.45
N ILE A 8 -18.60 -2.29 -1.58
CA ILE A 8 -18.48 -3.05 -0.34
C ILE A 8 -19.35 -4.30 -0.44
N VAL A 9 -18.79 -5.43 -0.07
CA VAL A 9 -19.51 -6.69 0.12
C VAL A 9 -19.53 -6.96 1.62
N THR A 10 -20.70 -7.13 2.18
CA THR A 10 -20.90 -7.41 3.61
C THR A 10 -21.36 -8.85 3.78
N ILE A 11 -20.67 -9.59 4.64
CA ILE A 11 -21.05 -10.95 5.04
C ILE A 11 -21.32 -10.92 6.53
N ASN A 12 -22.54 -11.33 6.93
CA ASN A 12 -22.97 -11.35 8.31
C ASN A 12 -23.70 -12.65 8.62
N ASP A 13 -23.16 -13.45 9.53
CA ASP A 13 -23.68 -14.80 9.88
C ASP A 13 -23.97 -15.70 8.64
N GLY A 14 -23.12 -15.61 7.62
CA GLY A 14 -23.28 -16.37 6.38
C GLY A 14 -24.18 -15.71 5.33
N ASP A 15 -24.90 -14.66 5.69
CA ASP A 15 -25.67 -13.87 4.74
C ASP A 15 -24.77 -12.88 3.99
N VAL A 16 -24.84 -12.91 2.67
CA VAL A 16 -24.01 -12.08 1.79
C VAL A 16 -24.84 -10.93 1.23
N ASP A 17 -24.46 -9.70 1.55
CA ASP A 17 -25.03 -8.50 0.94
C ASP A 17 -24.17 -8.04 -0.23
N LEU A 18 -24.69 -8.20 -1.43
CA LEU A 18 -24.06 -7.82 -2.70
C LEU A 18 -24.68 -6.55 -3.32
N ASN A 19 -25.60 -5.88 -2.65
CA ASN A 19 -26.35 -4.77 -3.26
C ASN A 19 -25.44 -3.64 -3.72
N GLU A 20 -24.55 -3.18 -2.87
CA GLU A 20 -23.59 -2.13 -3.23
C GLU A 20 -22.63 -2.59 -4.34
N PHE A 21 -22.19 -3.82 -4.28
CA PHE A 21 -21.35 -4.42 -5.32
C PHE A 21 -22.06 -4.46 -6.67
N LYS A 22 -23.31 -4.91 -6.70
CA LYS A 22 -24.11 -4.94 -7.92
C LYS A 22 -24.33 -3.54 -8.50
N GLU A 23 -24.70 -2.57 -7.66
CA GLU A 23 -24.88 -1.18 -8.08
C GLU A 23 -23.62 -0.61 -8.70
N SER A 24 -22.46 -0.94 -8.15
CA SER A 24 -21.16 -0.49 -8.67
C SER A 24 -20.84 -1.01 -10.07
N LEU A 25 -21.52 -2.07 -10.52
CA LEU A 25 -21.28 -2.68 -11.83
C LEU A 25 -22.21 -2.15 -12.95
N TYR A 26 -23.29 -1.44 -12.60
CA TYR A 26 -24.30 -1.03 -13.58
C TYR A 26 -23.79 -0.05 -14.63
N ASP A 27 -22.78 0.74 -14.31
CA ASP A 27 -22.21 1.72 -15.23
C ASP A 27 -21.10 1.13 -16.12
N LEU A 28 -20.79 -0.16 -15.97
CA LEU A 28 -19.78 -0.82 -16.78
C LEU A 28 -20.38 -1.26 -18.13
N SER A 29 -19.62 -1.03 -19.20
CA SER A 29 -19.98 -1.52 -20.54
C SER A 29 -19.80 -3.04 -20.62
N ASP A 30 -20.40 -3.65 -21.66
CA ASP A 30 -20.25 -5.07 -21.91
C ASP A 30 -18.78 -5.47 -22.00
N GLY A 31 -18.41 -6.58 -21.37
CA GLY A 31 -17.03 -7.06 -21.33
C GLY A 31 -16.78 -8.01 -20.18
N GLU A 32 -15.54 -8.46 -20.09
CA GLU A 32 -15.06 -9.29 -19.00
C GLU A 32 -14.22 -8.45 -18.04
N TYR A 33 -14.51 -8.55 -16.76
CA TYR A 33 -13.84 -7.77 -15.70
C TYR A 33 -13.34 -8.69 -14.61
N GLY A 34 -12.10 -8.43 -14.16
CA GLY A 34 -11.59 -9.04 -12.93
C GLY A 34 -12.08 -8.27 -11.70
N PHE A 35 -12.20 -8.95 -10.59
CA PHE A 35 -12.48 -8.32 -9.29
C PHE A 35 -11.57 -8.87 -8.21
N LEU A 36 -11.43 -8.09 -7.14
CA LEU A 36 -10.62 -8.43 -5.97
C LEU A 36 -11.43 -8.18 -4.72
N ILE A 37 -11.44 -9.15 -3.82
CA ILE A 37 -12.07 -9.02 -2.50
C ILE A 37 -10.96 -9.00 -1.46
N PHE A 38 -11.04 -8.05 -0.54
CA PHE A 38 -10.12 -7.93 0.58
C PHE A 38 -10.86 -7.53 1.85
N ASP A 39 -10.31 -7.88 2.98
CA ASP A 39 -10.86 -7.55 4.28
C ASP A 39 -10.73 -6.04 4.55
N LYS A 40 -11.85 -5.35 4.63
CA LYS A 40 -11.88 -3.89 4.82
C LYS A 40 -11.19 -3.46 6.11
N GLU A 41 -11.33 -4.20 7.19
CA GLU A 41 -10.75 -3.83 8.48
C GLU A 41 -9.27 -4.19 8.57
N LYS A 42 -8.90 -5.40 8.15
CA LYS A 42 -7.51 -5.84 8.14
C LYS A 42 -6.65 -5.07 7.14
N ASN A 43 -7.26 -4.59 6.06
CA ASN A 43 -6.58 -3.83 5.01
C ASN A 43 -6.75 -2.31 5.13
N LYS A 44 -6.99 -1.78 6.33
CA LYS A 44 -6.94 -0.32 6.56
C LYS A 44 -5.62 0.30 6.11
N THR A 45 -4.56 -0.49 6.14
CA THR A 45 -3.24 -0.10 5.69
C THR A 45 -3.04 -0.20 4.17
N LEU A 46 -3.99 -0.76 3.42
CA LEU A 46 -3.84 -0.92 1.97
C LEU A 46 -3.63 0.40 1.21
N PRO A 47 -4.39 1.47 1.46
CA PRO A 47 -4.10 2.78 0.87
C PRO A 47 -2.73 3.32 1.27
N GLN A 48 -2.30 3.06 2.50
CA GLN A 48 -0.98 3.43 3.00
C GLN A 48 0.12 2.68 2.28
N LEU A 49 -0.03 1.37 2.07
CA LEU A 49 0.92 0.56 1.31
C LEU A 49 1.01 1.00 -0.15
N LYS A 50 -0.10 1.36 -0.77
CA LYS A 50 -0.12 1.93 -2.12
C LYS A 50 0.65 3.25 -2.18
N TYR A 51 0.44 4.12 -1.21
CA TYR A 51 1.18 5.37 -1.10
C TYR A 51 2.67 5.13 -0.86
N LEU A 52 3.01 4.24 0.08
CA LEU A 52 4.38 3.90 0.38
C LEU A 52 5.11 3.37 -0.86
N ASN A 53 4.58 2.34 -1.51
CA ASN A 53 5.23 1.70 -2.65
C ASN A 53 5.11 2.52 -3.94
N GLY A 54 3.94 3.08 -4.20
CA GLY A 54 3.63 3.77 -5.45
C GLY A 54 4.12 5.20 -5.54
N VAL A 55 4.32 5.85 -4.43
CA VAL A 55 4.76 7.26 -4.39
C VAL A 55 6.10 7.38 -3.66
N VAL A 56 6.16 7.00 -2.41
CA VAL A 56 7.32 7.23 -1.55
C VAL A 56 8.54 6.46 -2.05
N LEU A 57 8.47 5.15 -2.08
CA LEU A 57 9.60 4.31 -2.48
C LEU A 57 9.92 4.44 -3.96
N LYS A 58 8.92 4.63 -4.79
CA LYS A 58 9.13 4.87 -6.22
C LYS A 58 9.91 6.16 -6.45
N ARG A 59 9.54 7.24 -5.78
CA ARG A 59 10.24 8.52 -5.89
C ARG A 59 11.70 8.39 -5.44
N ILE A 60 11.94 7.71 -4.33
CA ILE A 60 13.28 7.45 -3.82
C ILE A 60 14.09 6.63 -4.83
N SER A 61 13.51 5.58 -5.40
CA SER A 61 14.15 4.74 -6.41
C SER A 61 14.56 5.56 -7.64
N GLU A 62 13.72 6.46 -8.10
CA GLU A 62 13.98 7.29 -9.27
C GLU A 62 15.05 8.34 -9.03
N GLU A 63 15.13 8.89 -7.82
CA GLU A 63 16.04 9.98 -7.49
C GLU A 63 17.43 9.51 -7.00
N LEU A 64 17.53 8.33 -6.40
CA LEU A 64 18.83 7.80 -6.00
C LEU A 64 19.63 7.33 -7.23
N PRO A 65 20.95 7.63 -7.27
CA PRO A 65 21.78 7.30 -8.44
C PRO A 65 21.80 5.81 -8.79
N GLU A 66 21.72 4.94 -7.80
CA GLU A 66 21.73 3.49 -7.94
C GLU A 66 20.42 2.91 -8.41
N HIS A 67 19.33 3.69 -8.38
CA HIS A 67 17.98 3.25 -8.70
C HIS A 67 17.60 1.92 -8.02
N PRO A 68 17.68 1.83 -6.68
CA PRO A 68 17.38 0.58 -5.99
C PRO A 68 15.94 0.14 -6.24
N GLY A 69 15.72 -1.17 -6.29
CA GLY A 69 14.38 -1.71 -6.43
C GLY A 69 13.47 -1.35 -5.24
N ILE A 70 12.18 -1.25 -5.49
CA ILE A 70 11.19 -0.92 -4.45
C ILE A 70 11.20 -1.96 -3.35
N SER A 71 11.34 -3.25 -3.67
CA SER A 71 11.45 -4.32 -2.68
C SER A 71 12.66 -4.17 -1.77
N ALA A 72 13.80 -3.75 -2.32
CA ALA A 72 15.00 -3.51 -1.55
C ALA A 72 14.83 -2.32 -0.61
N LEU A 73 14.25 -1.23 -1.09
CA LEU A 73 13.93 -0.05 -0.28
C LEU A 73 12.92 -0.37 0.82
N TYR A 74 11.91 -1.17 0.51
CA TYR A 74 10.93 -1.62 1.49
C TYR A 74 11.60 -2.36 2.66
N ARG A 75 12.45 -3.34 2.37
CA ARG A 75 13.18 -4.08 3.39
C ARG A 75 14.17 -3.20 4.17
N TYR A 76 14.86 -2.31 3.49
CA TYR A 76 15.77 -1.36 4.10
C TYR A 76 15.07 -0.51 5.17
N PHE A 77 13.93 0.07 4.82
CA PHE A 77 13.17 0.89 5.77
C PHE A 77 12.40 0.09 6.80
N GLU A 78 11.98 -1.12 6.47
CA GLU A 78 11.39 -2.06 7.43
C GLU A 78 12.37 -2.34 8.58
N GLU A 79 13.60 -2.65 8.27
CA GLU A 79 14.65 -2.89 9.28
C GLU A 79 14.98 -1.64 10.11
N LEU A 80 14.88 -0.44 9.52
CA LEU A 80 15.18 0.80 10.22
C LEU A 80 14.03 1.30 11.10
N TYR A 81 12.81 1.19 10.66
CA TYR A 81 11.69 1.92 11.25
C TYR A 81 10.48 1.07 11.64
N ALA A 82 10.36 -0.16 11.17
CA ALA A 82 9.24 -1.00 11.52
C ALA A 82 9.27 -1.39 13.00
N PRO A 83 8.10 -1.58 13.63
CA PRO A 83 8.04 -2.12 14.99
C PRO A 83 8.68 -3.50 15.07
N ILE A 84 9.40 -3.75 16.16
CA ILE A 84 9.98 -5.07 16.43
C ILE A 84 8.90 -5.98 17.00
N LEU A 85 8.70 -7.10 16.35
CA LEU A 85 7.82 -8.18 16.82
C LEU A 85 8.65 -9.25 17.51
N LYS A 86 8.05 -9.90 18.51
CA LYS A 86 8.70 -10.95 19.28
C LYS A 86 7.82 -12.17 19.33
N ASP A 87 8.43 -13.32 19.08
CA ASP A 87 7.79 -14.63 19.24
C ASP A 87 8.73 -15.60 19.93
N GLU A 88 8.19 -16.61 20.59
CA GLU A 88 8.97 -17.67 21.19
C GLU A 88 9.02 -18.87 20.25
N ILE A 89 10.24 -19.28 19.91
CA ILE A 89 10.50 -20.45 19.07
C ILE A 89 11.54 -21.31 19.77
N ASP A 90 11.18 -22.55 20.05
CA ASP A 90 12.06 -23.54 20.71
C ASP A 90 12.64 -23.04 22.05
N GLY A 91 11.82 -22.33 22.83
CA GLY A 91 12.20 -21.80 24.13
C GLY A 91 13.03 -20.52 24.11
N GLU A 92 13.32 -19.99 22.94
CA GLU A 92 14.07 -18.74 22.75
C GLU A 92 13.19 -17.65 22.17
N THR A 93 13.44 -16.40 22.57
CA THR A 93 12.75 -15.24 22.02
C THR A 93 13.33 -14.90 20.66
N TYR A 94 12.49 -14.91 19.63
CA TYR A 94 12.84 -14.50 18.27
C TYR A 94 12.29 -13.10 18.00
N GLU A 95 13.16 -12.17 17.60
CA GLU A 95 12.79 -10.82 17.23
C GLU A 95 12.83 -10.66 15.70
N TYR A 96 11.81 -10.03 15.13
CA TYR A 96 11.72 -9.83 13.68
C TYR A 96 10.95 -8.54 13.34
N PHE A 97 11.11 -8.09 12.10
CA PHE A 97 10.40 -6.93 11.57
C PHE A 97 9.35 -7.40 10.56
N ASP A 98 8.15 -6.89 10.68
CA ASP A 98 7.09 -7.15 9.70
C ASP A 98 6.22 -5.90 9.54
N LEU A 99 6.55 -5.09 8.56
CA LEU A 99 5.82 -3.86 8.27
C LEU A 99 4.40 -4.13 7.75
N LYS A 100 4.17 -5.26 7.09
CA LYS A 100 2.84 -5.65 6.60
C LYS A 100 1.84 -5.87 7.73
N SER A 101 2.31 -6.36 8.88
CA SER A 101 1.49 -6.59 10.06
C SER A 101 1.31 -5.36 10.93
N ALA A 102 1.93 -4.23 10.57
CA ALA A 102 1.82 -3.00 11.34
C ALA A 102 0.39 -2.45 11.33
N LYS A 103 -0.03 -1.89 12.47
CA LYS A 103 -1.29 -1.17 12.57
C LYS A 103 -1.24 0.10 11.72
N SER A 104 -2.42 0.64 11.38
CA SER A 104 -2.53 1.86 10.57
C SER A 104 -1.74 3.04 11.15
N SER A 105 -1.79 3.24 12.47
CA SER A 105 -1.02 4.28 13.16
C SER A 105 0.49 4.07 13.07
N GLU A 106 0.94 2.82 13.26
CA GLU A 106 2.35 2.45 13.16
C GLU A 106 2.86 2.61 11.72
N MET A 107 2.06 2.22 10.73
CA MET A 107 2.38 2.40 9.31
C MET A 107 2.53 3.89 8.95
N ASN A 108 1.65 4.76 9.45
CA ASN A 108 1.76 6.20 9.26
C ASN A 108 3.06 6.76 9.84
N GLU A 109 3.43 6.35 11.04
CA GLU A 109 4.69 6.77 11.65
C GLU A 109 5.90 6.34 10.83
N VAL A 110 5.89 5.11 10.33
CA VAL A 110 6.97 4.59 9.48
C VAL A 110 7.06 5.40 8.20
N ILE A 111 5.94 5.65 7.52
CA ILE A 111 5.92 6.44 6.29
C ILE A 111 6.46 7.85 6.52
N GLU A 112 6.07 8.52 7.61
CA GLU A 112 6.58 9.84 7.95
C GLU A 112 8.08 9.84 8.22
N LYS A 113 8.57 8.82 8.91
CA LYS A 113 10.01 8.64 9.14
C LYS A 113 10.78 8.42 7.84
N ILE A 114 10.22 7.66 6.91
CA ILE A 114 10.82 7.45 5.58
C ILE A 114 10.87 8.76 4.80
N ILE A 115 9.78 9.52 4.79
CA ILE A 115 9.73 10.82 4.11
C ILE A 115 10.76 11.78 4.70
N HIS A 116 10.86 11.83 6.02
CA HIS A 116 11.86 12.64 6.71
C HIS A 116 13.30 12.18 6.40
N HIS A 117 13.53 10.88 6.38
CA HIS A 117 14.82 10.29 6.01
C HIS A 117 15.22 10.69 4.59
N ALA A 118 14.32 10.55 3.63
CA ALA A 118 14.57 10.93 2.25
C ALA A 118 14.90 12.42 2.11
N LYS A 119 14.20 13.28 2.80
CA LYS A 119 14.45 14.72 2.78
C LYS A 119 15.77 15.10 3.44
N THR A 120 16.05 14.57 4.62
CA THR A 120 17.23 14.95 5.40
C THR A 120 18.52 14.29 4.94
N LYS A 121 18.47 13.03 4.53
CA LYS A 121 19.66 12.26 4.11
C LYS A 121 19.97 12.41 2.62
N TRP A 122 18.94 12.49 1.78
CA TRP A 122 19.09 12.44 0.32
C TRP A 122 18.56 13.68 -0.39
N ASN A 123 17.99 14.62 0.32
CA ASN A 123 17.36 15.82 -0.23
C ASN A 123 16.29 15.51 -1.28
N ILE A 124 15.52 14.45 -1.05
CA ILE A 124 14.40 14.03 -1.90
C ILE A 124 13.10 14.51 -1.28
N GLU A 125 12.32 15.26 -2.04
CA GLU A 125 10.98 15.69 -1.65
C GLU A 125 9.93 14.72 -2.19
N ILE A 126 8.99 14.34 -1.33
CA ILE A 126 7.93 13.38 -1.63
C ILE A 126 6.59 14.11 -1.54
N ILE A 127 5.73 13.91 -2.54
CA ILE A 127 4.38 14.47 -2.56
C ILE A 127 3.57 13.95 -1.37
N THR A 128 2.96 14.85 -0.61
CA THR A 128 2.11 14.49 0.50
C THR A 128 0.80 13.85 0.04
N ARG A 129 0.15 13.10 0.94
CA ARG A 129 -1.17 12.51 0.65
C ARG A 129 -2.23 13.56 0.35
N ASP A 130 -2.16 14.73 0.99
CA ASP A 130 -3.11 15.81 0.78
C ASP A 130 -2.97 16.40 -0.63
N GLU A 131 -1.75 16.53 -1.13
CA GLU A 131 -1.49 16.91 -2.52
C GLU A 131 -2.02 15.87 -3.51
N LEU A 132 -1.90 14.57 -3.17
CA LEU A 132 -2.41 13.47 -4.00
C LEU A 132 -3.94 13.39 -4.05
N LYS A 133 -4.65 14.00 -3.13
CA LYS A 133 -6.12 14.09 -3.16
C LYS A 133 -6.64 15.04 -4.23
N LEU A 134 -5.78 15.89 -4.77
CA LEU A 134 -6.13 16.78 -5.87
C LEU A 134 -6.20 15.96 -7.17
N PRO A 135 -7.30 16.01 -7.93
CA PRO A 135 -7.46 15.22 -9.17
C PRO A 135 -6.30 15.39 -10.16
N SER A 136 -5.80 16.61 -10.32
CA SER A 136 -4.67 16.91 -11.19
C SER A 136 -3.35 16.29 -10.74
N ALA A 137 -3.17 16.05 -9.44
CA ALA A 137 -1.98 15.43 -8.89
C ALA A 137 -2.05 13.90 -8.94
N LEU A 138 -3.24 13.31 -8.99
CA LEU A 138 -3.45 11.86 -9.02
C LEU A 138 -3.17 11.23 -10.40
N GLU A 139 -3.45 11.95 -11.49
CA GLU A 139 -3.28 11.43 -12.85
C GLU A 139 -1.89 10.87 -13.14
N PRO A 140 -0.78 11.57 -12.81
CA PRO A 140 0.56 11.05 -13.08
C PRO A 140 0.90 9.76 -12.32
N TYR A 141 0.19 9.49 -11.24
CA TYR A 141 0.46 8.35 -10.36
C TYR A 141 -0.53 7.19 -10.51
N ALA A 142 -1.60 7.38 -11.28
CA ALA A 142 -2.65 6.36 -11.45
C ALA A 142 -2.09 5.05 -11.99
N ASP A 143 -1.25 5.10 -13.01
CA ASP A 143 -0.63 3.91 -13.61
C ASP A 143 0.42 3.29 -12.67
N ALA A 144 1.13 4.11 -11.91
CA ALA A 144 2.09 3.64 -10.91
C ALA A 144 1.40 2.82 -9.82
N TYR A 145 0.26 3.28 -9.32
CA TYR A 145 -0.53 2.51 -8.35
C TYR A 145 -0.99 1.17 -8.91
N ALA A 146 -1.49 1.17 -10.15
CA ALA A 146 -1.99 -0.03 -10.79
C ALA A 146 -0.89 -1.07 -11.02
N ASN A 147 0.28 -0.64 -11.49
CA ASN A 147 1.40 -1.53 -11.78
C ASN A 147 2.02 -2.11 -10.51
N GLN A 148 2.21 -1.31 -9.49
CA GLN A 148 2.80 -1.76 -8.24
C GLN A 148 1.89 -2.69 -7.44
N TRP A 149 0.59 -2.50 -7.54
CA TRP A 149 -0.36 -3.42 -6.96
C TRP A 149 -0.27 -4.81 -7.59
N LYS A 150 -0.04 -4.89 -8.89
CA LYS A 150 0.21 -6.17 -9.57
C LYS A 150 1.46 -6.86 -9.03
N ASP A 151 2.55 -6.12 -8.86
CA ASP A 151 3.82 -6.67 -8.37
C ASP A 151 3.69 -7.10 -6.90
N TYR A 152 3.02 -6.32 -6.10
CA TYR A 152 2.74 -6.65 -4.71
C TYR A 152 1.86 -7.91 -4.58
N SER A 153 0.80 -8.02 -5.35
CA SER A 153 -0.10 -9.17 -5.32
C SER A 153 0.54 -10.47 -5.80
N ARG A 154 1.55 -10.39 -6.66
CA ARG A 154 2.32 -11.57 -7.10
C ARG A 154 3.25 -12.13 -6.02
N ASN A 155 3.65 -11.32 -5.05
CA ASN A 155 4.59 -11.67 -4.00
C ASN A 155 3.89 -12.05 -2.67
N ILE A 156 2.58 -12.04 -2.64
CA ILE A 156 1.76 -12.58 -1.57
C ILE A 156 1.42 -14.03 -1.90
#